data_928734545a5a537f8495cf6c1279b5d1
#
_entry.id   928734545a5a537f8495cf6c1279b5d1
#
_cell.length_a   1.000
_cell.length_b   1.000
_cell.length_c   1.000
_cell.angle_alpha   90.00
_cell.angle_beta   90.00
_cell.angle_gamma   90.00
#
_symmetry.space_group_name_H-M   'P 1'
#
loop_
_entity.id
_entity.type
_entity.pdbx_description
1 polymer ?
#
loop_
_entity_poly.entity_id
_entity_poly.type
_entity_poly.pdbx_seq_one_letter_code
_entity_poly.pdbx_strand_id
1 'polypeptide(L)'
;SEYRGKPVVLAFYPGDATAGCSLQLRSYRDDFEVFEKAGAVVLAISPQSVDSHADWSDREGFPFALLADTDHKVIESYGVRSAVVGVKRTVYIIDSQGIVQWRFTGGVRAIFKKPRHLAKVLKEVS
;
A
#
# COMPACT_ATOMS: atom_id res chain seq x y z
N SER A 1 15.24 -5.87 6.37
CA SER A 1 14.27 -6.62 5.60
C SER A 1 14.78 -6.96 4.22
N GLU A 2 14.12 -7.85 3.54
CA GLU A 2 14.53 -8.31 2.20
C GLU A 2 14.44 -7.22 1.12
N TYR A 3 13.73 -6.12 1.40
CA TYR A 3 13.57 -5.01 0.45
C TYR A 3 14.54 -3.85 0.72
N ARG A 4 15.42 -3.99 1.69
CA ARG A 4 16.43 -2.95 1.94
C ARG A 4 17.30 -2.77 0.71
N GLY A 5 17.60 -1.53 0.35
CA GLY A 5 18.31 -1.19 -0.86
C GLY A 5 17.42 -0.66 -1.97
N LYS A 6 16.07 -0.72 -1.77
CA LYS A 6 15.08 -0.15 -2.70
C LYS A 6 14.06 0.64 -1.90
N PRO A 7 13.54 1.76 -2.43
CA PRO A 7 12.43 2.44 -1.79
C PRO A 7 11.17 1.58 -1.85
N VAL A 8 10.32 1.66 -0.83
CA VAL A 8 9.10 0.87 -0.72
C VAL A 8 7.90 1.80 -0.56
N VAL A 9 6.85 1.57 -1.36
CA VAL A 9 5.54 2.16 -1.17
C VAL A 9 4.71 1.12 -0.42
N LEU A 10 4.40 1.40 0.84
CA LEU A 10 3.64 0.49 1.70
C LEU A 10 2.23 1.06 1.91
N ALA A 11 1.24 0.40 1.34
CA ALA A 11 -0.16 0.86 1.37
C ALA A 11 -1.00 -0.02 2.28
N PHE A 12 -1.49 0.58 3.37
CA PHE A 12 -2.48 -0.07 4.25
C PHE A 12 -3.88 0.25 3.75
N TYR A 13 -4.75 -0.75 3.65
CA TYR A 13 -6.12 -0.58 3.19
C TYR A 13 -7.08 -1.44 4.01
N PRO A 14 -8.36 -1.00 4.16
CA PRO A 14 -9.30 -1.68 5.07
C PRO A 14 -9.75 -3.07 4.62
N GLY A 15 -9.87 -3.33 3.32
CA GLY A 15 -10.36 -4.64 2.92
C GLY A 15 -10.34 -4.90 1.43
N ASP A 16 -10.15 -6.18 1.07
CA ASP A 16 -10.14 -6.64 -0.32
C ASP A 16 -11.50 -6.39 -0.98
N ALA A 17 -11.45 -6.05 -2.27
CA ALA A 17 -12.63 -5.91 -3.13
C ALA A 17 -13.68 -4.90 -2.66
N THR A 18 -13.37 -4.04 -1.69
CA THR A 18 -14.23 -2.92 -1.34
C THR A 18 -14.11 -1.82 -2.40
N ALA A 19 -15.15 -0.99 -2.57
CA ALA A 19 -15.18 0.02 -3.64
C ALA A 19 -13.97 0.98 -3.58
N GLY A 20 -13.69 1.53 -2.41
CA GLY A 20 -12.58 2.48 -2.25
C GLY A 20 -11.20 1.85 -2.44
N CYS A 21 -11.01 0.64 -1.91
CA CYS A 21 -9.75 -0.07 -2.06
C CYS A 21 -9.55 -0.53 -3.50
N SER A 22 -10.62 -0.92 -4.19
CA SER A 22 -10.55 -1.30 -5.59
C SER A 22 -10.10 -0.12 -6.45
N LEU A 23 -10.64 1.08 -6.21
CA LEU A 23 -10.21 2.28 -6.92
C LEU A 23 -8.73 2.56 -6.72
N GLN A 24 -8.27 2.50 -5.47
CA GLN A 24 -6.87 2.77 -5.13
C GLN A 24 -5.92 1.77 -5.79
N LEU A 25 -6.16 0.48 -5.58
CA LEU A 25 -5.22 -0.54 -6.06
C LEU A 25 -5.29 -0.72 -7.58
N ARG A 26 -6.46 -0.50 -8.19
CA ARG A 26 -6.55 -0.46 -9.65
C ARG A 26 -5.80 0.72 -10.24
N SER A 27 -5.83 1.87 -9.57
CA SER A 27 -5.03 3.02 -9.97
C SER A 27 -3.53 2.68 -9.95
N TYR A 28 -3.07 2.00 -8.89
CA TYR A 28 -1.69 1.56 -8.78
C TYR A 28 -1.33 0.55 -9.89
N ARG A 29 -2.24 -0.40 -10.18
CA ARG A 29 -2.04 -1.38 -11.25
C ARG A 29 -1.92 -0.71 -12.61
N ASP A 30 -2.84 0.20 -12.92
CA ASP A 30 -2.95 0.79 -14.25
C ASP A 30 -1.75 1.70 -14.57
N ASP A 31 -1.17 2.33 -13.55
CA ASP A 31 0.00 3.20 -13.70
C ASP A 31 1.25 2.61 -13.05
N PHE A 32 1.33 1.29 -12.94
CA PHE A 32 2.42 0.63 -12.21
C PHE A 32 3.81 0.97 -12.77
N GLU A 33 3.90 1.30 -14.05
CA GLU A 33 5.16 1.67 -14.68
C GLU A 33 5.84 2.87 -14.01
N VAL A 34 5.07 3.79 -13.39
CA VAL A 34 5.67 4.94 -12.72
C VAL A 34 6.47 4.51 -11.48
N PHE A 35 6.02 3.44 -10.80
CA PHE A 35 6.75 2.86 -9.68
C PHE A 35 7.98 2.09 -10.17
N GLU A 36 7.85 1.35 -11.25
CA GLU A 36 8.97 0.61 -11.85
C GLU A 36 10.09 1.56 -12.28
N LYS A 37 9.74 2.67 -12.91
CA LYS A 37 10.72 3.69 -13.32
C LYS A 37 11.41 4.34 -12.13
N ALA A 38 10.72 4.43 -10.99
CA ALA A 38 11.29 4.98 -9.76
C ALA A 38 12.14 3.94 -9.01
N GLY A 39 12.19 2.70 -9.47
CA GLY A 39 12.89 1.62 -8.79
C GLY A 39 12.26 1.19 -7.48
N ALA A 40 10.98 1.46 -7.29
CA ALA A 40 10.29 1.21 -6.02
C ALA A 40 9.59 -0.14 -6.00
N VAL A 41 9.52 -0.73 -4.81
CA VAL A 41 8.69 -1.90 -4.53
C VAL A 41 7.35 -1.42 -3.98
N VAL A 42 6.25 -1.95 -4.46
CA VAL A 42 4.91 -1.63 -3.94
C VAL A 42 4.38 -2.83 -3.17
N LEU A 43 3.98 -2.59 -1.93
CA LEU A 43 3.38 -3.61 -1.08
C LEU A 43 2.06 -3.06 -0.54
N ALA A 44 0.99 -3.85 -0.63
CA ALA A 44 -0.30 -3.50 -0.05
C ALA A 44 -0.60 -4.47 1.10
N ILE A 45 -1.13 -3.95 2.20
CA ILE A 45 -1.37 -4.76 3.40
C ILE A 45 -2.75 -4.49 3.97
N SER A 46 -3.45 -5.56 4.36
CA SER A 46 -4.75 -5.48 5.01
C SER A 46 -4.93 -6.67 5.95
N PRO A 47 -5.99 -6.67 6.79
CA PRO A 47 -6.21 -7.78 7.71
C PRO A 47 -6.88 -9.00 7.07
N GLN A 48 -7.20 -8.97 5.78
CA GLN A 48 -7.78 -10.14 5.12
C GLN A 48 -6.79 -11.29 5.00
N SER A 49 -7.33 -12.50 4.75
CA SER A 49 -6.54 -13.72 4.67
C SER A 49 -5.70 -13.80 3.39
N VAL A 50 -4.72 -14.69 3.40
CA VAL A 50 -3.91 -15.00 2.21
C VAL A 50 -4.81 -15.47 1.06
N ASP A 51 -5.82 -16.29 1.34
CA ASP A 51 -6.75 -16.78 0.31
C ASP A 51 -7.56 -15.66 -0.32
N SER A 52 -8.06 -14.72 0.51
CA SER A 52 -8.78 -13.55 0.01
C SER A 52 -7.89 -12.70 -0.89
N HIS A 53 -6.66 -12.44 -0.47
CA HIS A 53 -5.69 -11.67 -1.26
C HIS A 53 -5.36 -12.36 -2.58
N ALA A 54 -5.14 -13.66 -2.56
CA ALA A 54 -4.80 -14.41 -3.77
C ALA A 54 -5.95 -14.35 -4.78
N ASP A 55 -7.18 -14.57 -4.33
CA ASP A 55 -8.36 -14.52 -5.18
C ASP A 55 -8.56 -13.14 -5.81
N TRP A 56 -8.46 -12.09 -5.01
CA TRP A 56 -8.64 -10.74 -5.50
C TRP A 56 -7.50 -10.32 -6.45
N SER A 57 -6.25 -10.65 -6.09
CA SER A 57 -5.10 -10.36 -6.93
C SER A 57 -5.19 -11.05 -8.29
N ASP A 58 -5.63 -12.32 -8.31
CA ASP A 58 -5.81 -13.07 -9.55
C ASP A 58 -6.89 -12.44 -10.44
N ARG A 59 -8.01 -12.04 -9.84
CA ARG A 59 -9.12 -11.41 -10.59
C ARG A 59 -8.73 -10.06 -11.17
N GLU A 60 -7.95 -9.27 -10.44
CA GLU A 60 -7.60 -7.91 -10.81
C GLU A 60 -6.27 -7.79 -11.56
N GLY A 61 -5.45 -8.83 -11.53
CA GLY A 61 -4.15 -8.80 -12.18
C GLY A 61 -3.18 -7.80 -11.57
N PHE A 62 -3.16 -7.69 -10.23
CA PHE A 62 -2.25 -6.77 -9.57
C PHE A 62 -0.79 -7.22 -9.72
N PRO A 63 0.11 -6.32 -10.14
CA PRO A 63 1.53 -6.65 -10.32
C PRO A 63 2.35 -6.52 -9.03
N PHE A 64 1.72 -6.27 -7.90
CA PHE A 64 2.38 -6.09 -6.60
C PHE A 64 1.81 -7.06 -5.58
N ALA A 65 2.54 -7.27 -4.49
CA ALA A 65 2.15 -8.20 -3.45
C ALA A 65 1.09 -7.62 -2.52
N LEU A 66 0.12 -8.47 -2.15
CA LEU A 66 -0.86 -8.17 -1.11
C LEU A 66 -0.47 -8.98 0.13
N LEU A 67 -0.19 -8.30 1.23
CA LEU A 67 0.27 -8.93 2.47
C LEU A 67 -0.89 -9.09 3.46
N ALA A 68 -1.01 -10.27 4.05
CA ALA A 68 -2.06 -10.57 5.01
C ALA A 68 -1.57 -10.31 6.43
N ASP A 69 -2.22 -9.38 7.13
CA ASP A 69 -1.94 -9.07 8.54
C ASP A 69 -3.17 -9.44 9.38
N THR A 70 -3.53 -10.73 9.38
CA THR A 70 -4.77 -11.21 9.98
C THR A 70 -4.85 -10.97 11.49
N ASP A 71 -3.73 -10.93 12.19
CA ASP A 71 -3.68 -10.66 13.63
C ASP A 71 -3.46 -9.18 13.95
N HIS A 72 -3.42 -8.32 12.95
CA HIS A 72 -3.26 -6.85 13.09
C HIS A 72 -1.93 -6.42 13.73
N LYS A 73 -0.93 -7.25 13.78
CA LYS A 73 0.36 -6.89 14.40
C LYS A 73 1.07 -5.76 13.69
N VAL A 74 1.17 -5.86 12.36
CA VAL A 74 1.82 -4.82 11.56
C VAL A 74 0.97 -3.55 11.55
N ILE A 75 -0.34 -3.70 11.41
CA ILE A 75 -1.29 -2.60 11.45
C ILE A 75 -1.15 -1.80 12.74
N GLU A 76 -1.09 -2.49 13.89
CA GLU A 76 -0.90 -1.83 15.18
C GLU A 76 0.49 -1.20 15.32
N SER A 77 1.55 -1.87 14.84
CA SER A 77 2.91 -1.34 14.87
C SER A 77 3.03 -0.01 14.14
N TYR A 78 2.29 0.16 13.04
CA TYR A 78 2.30 1.40 12.28
C TYR A 78 1.28 2.42 12.77
N GLY A 79 0.44 2.07 13.76
CA GLY A 79 -0.54 2.98 14.33
C GLY A 79 -1.67 3.34 13.39
N VAL A 80 -2.04 2.45 12.48
CA VAL A 80 -3.06 2.71 11.46
C VAL A 80 -4.37 1.96 11.71
N ARG A 81 -4.56 1.41 12.91
CA ARG A 81 -5.81 0.77 13.27
C ARG A 81 -6.91 1.81 13.48
N SER A 82 -8.12 1.50 13.01
CA SER A 82 -9.29 2.37 13.15
C SER A 82 -10.43 1.61 13.81
N ALA A 83 -11.10 2.25 14.78
CA ALA A 83 -12.30 1.69 15.40
C ALA A 83 -13.50 1.69 14.45
N VAL A 84 -13.46 2.49 13.39
CA VAL A 84 -14.58 2.64 12.44
C VAL A 84 -14.46 1.66 11.27
N VAL A 85 -13.29 1.58 10.64
CA VAL A 85 -13.10 0.78 9.42
C VAL A 85 -12.05 -0.32 9.59
N GLY A 86 -11.52 -0.51 10.79
CA GLY A 86 -10.49 -1.51 11.07
C GLY A 86 -9.08 -1.04 10.78
N VAL A 87 -8.86 -0.45 9.63
CA VAL A 87 -7.56 0.06 9.20
C VAL A 87 -7.74 1.43 8.57
N LYS A 88 -6.94 2.40 8.98
CA LYS A 88 -6.88 3.69 8.32
C LYS A 88 -6.16 3.52 6.99
N ARG A 89 -6.76 4.02 5.91
CA ARG A 89 -6.12 4.01 4.59
C ARG A 89 -4.88 4.92 4.65
N THR A 90 -3.71 4.32 4.69
CA THR A 90 -2.46 5.04 4.91
C THR A 90 -1.39 4.51 3.96
N VAL A 91 -0.62 5.42 3.36
CA VAL A 91 0.52 5.06 2.53
C VAL A 91 1.79 5.62 3.16
N TYR A 92 2.78 4.76 3.31
CA TYR A 92 4.13 5.16 3.74
C TYR A 92 5.08 5.03 2.56
N ILE A 93 6.00 5.98 2.44
CA ILE A 93 7.14 5.84 1.54
C ILE A 93 8.38 5.66 2.41
N ILE A 94 9.03 4.53 2.23
CA ILE A 94 10.20 4.11 3.00
C ILE A 94 11.39 4.16 2.06
N ASP A 95 12.48 4.81 2.48
CA ASP A 95 13.65 4.95 1.62
C ASP A 95 14.46 3.64 1.53
N SER A 96 15.51 3.65 0.72
CA SER A 96 16.33 2.46 0.49
C SER A 96 17.06 1.97 1.74
N GLN A 97 17.11 2.79 2.79
CA GLN A 97 17.74 2.43 4.07
C GLN A 97 16.73 1.94 5.10
N GLY A 98 15.46 1.85 4.72
CA GLY A 98 14.40 1.36 5.62
C GLY A 98 13.81 2.44 6.53
N ILE A 99 14.01 3.71 6.21
CA ILE A 99 13.53 4.83 7.03
C ILE A 99 12.28 5.42 6.37
N VAL A 100 11.21 5.61 7.15
CA VAL A 100 9.98 6.25 6.67
C VAL A 100 10.25 7.73 6.40
N GLN A 101 10.07 8.15 5.16
CA GLN A 101 10.32 9.52 4.74
C GLN A 101 9.04 10.32 4.47
N TRP A 102 7.91 9.65 4.30
CA TRP A 102 6.66 10.31 3.94
C TRP A 102 5.47 9.45 4.31
N ARG A 103 4.38 10.07 4.69
CA ARG A 103 3.12 9.40 5.04
C ARG A 103 1.92 10.22 4.59
N PHE A 104 0.88 9.54 4.12
CA PHE A 104 -0.42 10.12 3.85
C PHE A 104 -1.51 9.21 4.43
N THR A 105 -2.44 9.78 5.20
CA THR A 105 -3.58 9.04 5.74
C THR A 105 -4.86 9.62 5.16
N GLY A 106 -5.64 8.78 4.46
CA GLY A 106 -6.93 9.15 3.89
C GLY A 106 -8.09 9.07 4.90
N GLY A 107 -7.82 8.59 6.11
CA GLY A 107 -8.82 8.47 7.16
C GLY A 107 -9.86 7.42 6.84
N VAL A 108 -11.13 7.71 7.12
CA VAL A 108 -12.24 6.78 6.88
C VAL A 108 -12.82 6.92 5.47
N ARG A 109 -12.40 7.92 4.72
CA ARG A 109 -12.85 8.12 3.33
C ARG A 109 -11.95 7.37 2.38
N ALA A 110 -12.47 7.06 1.17
CA ALA A 110 -11.70 6.41 0.12
C ALA A 110 -10.79 7.42 -0.62
N ILE A 111 -10.01 8.19 0.15
CA ILE A 111 -9.09 9.20 -0.38
C ILE A 111 -7.70 8.60 -0.44
N PHE A 112 -7.06 8.70 -1.61
CA PHE A 112 -5.70 8.21 -1.80
C PHE A 112 -4.95 9.09 -2.78
N LYS A 113 -3.61 9.05 -2.70
CA LYS A 113 -2.74 9.75 -3.64
C LYS A 113 -2.53 8.89 -4.89
N LYS A 114 -2.56 9.51 -6.06
CA LYS A 114 -2.35 8.81 -7.32
C LYS A 114 -0.90 8.40 -7.50
N PRO A 115 -0.63 7.35 -8.31
CA PRO A 115 0.74 6.88 -8.53
C PRO A 115 1.74 7.96 -8.94
N ARG A 116 1.35 8.90 -9.78
CA ARG A 116 2.23 9.99 -10.22
C ARG A 116 2.67 10.88 -9.06
N HIS A 117 1.78 11.13 -8.10
CA HIS A 117 2.13 11.91 -6.91
C HIS A 117 3.12 11.14 -6.04
N LEU A 118 2.89 9.84 -5.85
CA LEU A 118 3.78 8.98 -5.08
C LEU A 118 5.15 8.85 -5.75
N ALA A 119 5.19 8.76 -7.07
CA ALA A 119 6.45 8.72 -7.83
C ALA A 119 7.25 10.01 -7.64
N LYS A 120 6.57 11.16 -7.59
CA LYS A 120 7.21 12.45 -7.32
C LYS A 120 7.84 12.47 -5.93
N VAL A 121 7.13 11.98 -4.92
CA VAL A 121 7.66 11.88 -3.56
C VAL A 121 8.86 10.93 -3.51
N LEU A 122 8.77 9.79 -4.19
CA LEU A 122 9.88 8.84 -4.28
C LEU A 122 11.13 9.48 -4.85
N LYS A 123 10.98 10.30 -5.87
CA LYS A 123 12.10 11.01 -6.49
C LYS A 123 12.76 12.00 -5.51
N GLU A 124 11.95 12.67 -4.69
CA GLU A 124 12.43 13.64 -3.72
C GLU A 124 13.21 13.00 -2.56
N VAL A 125 12.86 11.75 -2.18
CA VAL A 125 13.49 11.06 -1.05
C VAL A 125 14.57 10.06 -1.47
N SER A 126 14.78 9.87 -2.75
CA SER A 126 15.77 8.92 -3.27
C SER A 126 17.14 9.57 -3.44
#